data_564af1f1353acc0c7d8bc5af1d9820a5
#
_entry.id   564af1f1353acc0c7d8bc5af1d9820a5
#
_cell.length_a   1.000
_cell.length_b   1.000
_cell.length_c   1.000
_cell.angle_alpha   90.00
_cell.angle_beta   90.00
_cell.angle_gamma   90.00
#
_symmetry.space_group_name_H-M   'P 1'
#
loop_
_entity.id
_entity.type
_entity.pdbx_description
1 polymer ?
#
loop_
_entity_poly.entity_id
_entity_poly.type
_entity_poly.pdbx_seq_one_letter_code
_entity_poly.pdbx_strand_id
1 'polypeptide(L)'
;MLARAGVVKWQLVYTKQAKRDAKKLSAAGLRPKAESLLKILGENPFQNPPAYEKLIGDLAGAYSRRINIQHRLVYEVFEDKKVVKVIRMWTHYE
;
A
#
# COMPACT_ATOMS: atom_id res chain seq x y z
N MET A 1 -11.18 -17.74 -19.04
CA MET A 1 -11.11 -17.39 -18.50
C MET A 1 -11.03 -17.09 -17.73
N LEU A 2 -11.29 -17.25 -17.45
CA LEU A 2 -11.40 -16.97 -16.60
C LEU A 2 -11.26 -16.18 -16.03
N ALA A 3 -11.60 -15.99 -16.53
CA ALA A 3 -11.51 -14.95 -15.93
C ALA A 3 -11.15 -14.85 -14.82
N ARG A 4 -10.81 -14.48 -14.82
CA ARG A 4 -10.52 -14.40 -13.80
C ARG A 4 -11.01 -13.31 -13.11
N ALA A 5 -12.19 -13.24 -12.71
CA ALA A 5 -12.73 -12.28 -11.81
C ALA A 5 -11.83 -12.18 -10.61
N GLY A 6 -11.57 -10.99 -10.16
CA GLY A 6 -10.70 -10.83 -9.04
C GLY A 6 -9.22 -10.93 -9.36
N VAL A 7 -8.89 -11.02 -10.62
CA VAL A 7 -7.51 -11.03 -11.00
C VAL A 7 -6.87 -9.70 -10.66
N VAL A 8 -5.71 -9.76 -10.03
CA VAL A 8 -4.95 -8.58 -9.68
C VAL A 8 -4.44 -7.91 -10.94
N LYS A 9 -4.72 -6.63 -11.09
CA LYS A 9 -4.31 -5.87 -12.27
C LYS A 9 -2.94 -5.25 -12.10
N TRP A 10 -2.50 -5.08 -10.88
CA TRP A 10 -1.24 -4.45 -10.54
C TRP A 10 -0.43 -5.40 -9.68
N GLN A 11 0.84 -5.55 -10.02
CA GLN A 11 1.72 -6.39 -9.23
C GLN A 11 2.26 -5.58 -8.06
N LEU A 12 2.16 -6.15 -6.86
CA LEU A 12 2.69 -5.52 -5.66
C LEU A 12 4.08 -6.06 -5.38
N VAL A 13 5.02 -5.16 -5.14
CA VAL A 13 6.36 -5.54 -4.69
C VAL A 13 6.63 -4.79 -3.40
N TYR A 14 7.53 -5.33 -2.58
CA TYR A 14 7.76 -4.83 -1.23
C TYR A 14 9.23 -4.59 -0.98
N THR A 15 9.55 -3.47 -0.35
CA THR A 15 10.91 -3.24 0.13
C THR A 15 11.16 -4.11 1.35
N LYS A 16 12.44 -4.23 1.72
CA LYS A 16 12.79 -4.95 2.95
C LYS A 16 12.13 -4.29 4.15
N GLN A 17 12.10 -2.98 4.16
CA GLN A 17 11.47 -2.25 5.27
C GLN A 17 9.97 -2.58 5.33
N ALA A 18 9.31 -2.61 4.19
CA ALA A 18 7.88 -2.93 4.16
C ALA A 18 7.63 -4.34 4.70
N LYS A 19 8.51 -5.29 4.39
CA LYS A 19 8.36 -6.65 4.90
C LYS A 19 8.52 -6.70 6.41
N ARG A 20 9.45 -5.94 6.96
CA ARG A 20 9.60 -5.85 8.42
C ARG A 20 8.38 -5.20 9.04
N ASP A 21 7.87 -4.15 8.39
CA ASP A 21 6.70 -3.44 8.88
C ASP A 21 5.48 -4.34 8.92
N ALA A 22 5.35 -5.22 7.92
CA ALA A 22 4.23 -6.15 7.87
C ALA A 22 4.19 -7.05 9.12
N LYS A 23 5.36 -7.46 9.59
CA LYS A 23 5.40 -8.27 10.81
C LYS A 23 4.96 -7.48 12.02
N LYS A 24 5.34 -6.20 12.10
CA LYS A 24 4.90 -5.33 13.18
C LYS A 24 3.40 -5.12 13.16
N LEU A 25 2.85 -4.90 11.96
CA LEU A 25 1.41 -4.73 11.82
C LEU A 25 0.66 -5.98 12.29
N SER A 26 1.16 -7.14 11.91
CA SER A 26 0.55 -8.40 12.32
C SER A 26 0.56 -8.53 13.82
N ALA A 27 1.68 -8.22 14.46
CA ALA A 27 1.80 -8.30 15.91
C ALA A 27 0.87 -7.32 16.61
N ALA A 28 0.56 -6.19 15.96
CA ALA A 28 -0.31 -5.17 16.53
C ALA A 28 -1.79 -5.40 16.21
N GLY A 29 -2.12 -6.51 15.54
CA GLY A 29 -3.51 -6.80 15.20
C GLY A 29 -4.05 -6.00 14.04
N LEU A 30 -3.18 -5.38 13.24
CA LEU A 30 -3.58 -4.52 12.14
C LEU A 30 -3.52 -5.20 10.78
N ARG A 31 -3.21 -6.49 10.77
CA ARG A 31 -3.07 -7.21 9.52
C ARG A 31 -4.31 -7.16 8.63
N PRO A 32 -5.53 -7.36 9.15
CA PRO A 32 -6.70 -7.32 8.27
C PRO A 32 -6.86 -5.98 7.56
N LYS A 33 -6.61 -4.88 8.26
CA LYS A 33 -6.71 -3.57 7.65
C LYS A 33 -5.66 -3.37 6.57
N ALA A 34 -4.43 -3.80 6.86
CA ALA A 34 -3.35 -3.68 5.89
C ALA A 34 -3.65 -4.51 4.65
N GLU A 35 -4.14 -5.73 4.84
CA GLU A 35 -4.45 -6.61 3.72
C GLU A 35 -5.57 -6.05 2.85
N SER A 36 -6.58 -5.43 3.46
CA SER A 36 -7.64 -4.78 2.70
C SER A 36 -7.09 -3.69 1.80
N LEU A 37 -6.19 -2.88 2.33
CA LEU A 37 -5.60 -1.81 1.54
C LEU A 37 -4.71 -2.35 0.43
N LEU A 38 -3.93 -3.40 0.71
CA LEU A 38 -3.08 -4.00 -0.31
C LEU A 38 -3.91 -4.57 -1.45
N LYS A 39 -5.05 -5.17 -1.12
CA LYS A 39 -5.94 -5.69 -2.14
C LYS A 39 -6.44 -4.56 -3.05
N ILE A 40 -6.79 -3.43 -2.46
CA ILE A 40 -7.22 -2.27 -3.24
C ILE A 40 -6.11 -1.82 -4.16
N LEU A 41 -4.87 -1.76 -3.67
CA LEU A 41 -3.75 -1.35 -4.51
C LEU A 41 -3.55 -2.31 -5.68
N GLY A 42 -3.78 -3.60 -5.47
CA GLY A 42 -3.64 -4.58 -6.55
C GLY A 42 -4.71 -4.44 -7.61
N GLU A 43 -5.86 -3.89 -7.25
CA GLU A 43 -6.96 -3.70 -8.19
C GLU A 43 -6.90 -2.33 -8.84
N ASN A 44 -6.68 -1.29 -8.05
CA ASN A 44 -6.59 0.07 -8.56
C ASN A 44 -5.91 0.95 -7.51
N PRO A 45 -4.63 1.25 -7.69
CA PRO A 45 -3.90 2.04 -6.69
C PRO A 45 -4.39 3.47 -6.52
N PHE A 46 -5.24 3.93 -7.43
CA PHE A 46 -5.80 5.28 -7.35
C PHE A 46 -7.26 5.28 -6.92
N GLN A 47 -7.76 4.15 -6.45
CA GLN A 47 -9.16 4.07 -6.01
C GLN A 47 -9.41 4.99 -4.82
N ASN A 48 -10.52 5.70 -4.88
CA ASN A 48 -10.93 6.63 -3.84
C ASN A 48 -12.45 6.58 -3.73
N PRO A 49 -13.06 6.23 -2.61
CA PRO A 49 -12.42 5.92 -1.34
C PRO A 49 -11.74 4.55 -1.35
N PRO A 50 -10.88 4.25 -0.40
CA PRO A 50 -10.42 5.12 0.68
C PRO A 50 -9.48 6.20 0.17
N ALA A 51 -9.39 7.28 0.92
CA ALA A 51 -8.58 8.42 0.51
C ALA A 51 -7.10 8.09 0.51
N TYR A 52 -6.37 8.75 -0.36
CA TYR A 52 -4.93 8.69 -0.38
C TYR A 52 -4.38 10.09 -0.59
N GLU A 53 -3.12 10.27 -0.26
CA GLU A 53 -2.46 11.57 -0.37
C GLU A 53 -1.18 11.44 -1.18
N LYS A 54 -0.90 12.44 -1.98
CA LYS A 54 0.40 12.54 -2.63
C LYS A 54 1.38 13.11 -1.64
N LEU A 55 2.55 12.49 -1.57
CA LEU A 55 3.59 12.97 -0.67
C LEU A 55 4.49 13.96 -1.37
N ILE A 56 5.09 14.84 -0.59
CA ILE A 56 5.98 15.87 -1.09
C ILE A 56 7.31 15.74 -0.37
N GLY A 57 8.29 16.56 -0.79
CA GLY A 57 9.61 16.53 -0.17
C GLY A 57 10.38 15.30 -0.59
N ASP A 58 11.03 14.67 0.37
CA ASP A 58 11.90 13.52 0.09
C ASP A 58 11.15 12.35 -0.49
N LEU A 59 9.84 12.26 -0.23
CA LEU A 59 9.02 11.17 -0.73
C LEU A 59 8.14 11.61 -1.89
N ALA A 60 8.50 12.69 -2.56
CA ALA A 60 7.74 13.15 -3.71
C ALA A 60 7.65 12.04 -4.75
N GLY A 61 6.45 11.86 -5.31
CA GLY A 61 6.20 10.76 -6.24
C GLY A 61 5.59 9.55 -5.59
N ALA A 62 5.54 9.50 -4.26
CA ALA A 62 4.91 8.43 -3.54
C ALA A 62 3.53 8.88 -3.04
N TYR A 63 2.75 7.90 -2.62
CA TYR A 63 1.41 8.11 -2.09
C TYR A 63 1.30 7.45 -0.73
N SER A 64 0.33 7.89 0.06
CA SER A 64 0.12 7.33 1.38
C SER A 64 -1.36 7.09 1.61
N ARG A 65 -1.68 5.97 2.24
CA ARG A 65 -3.04 5.67 2.69
C ARG A 65 -2.99 5.34 4.17
N ARG A 66 -4.00 5.76 4.88
CA ARG A 66 -4.05 5.54 6.33
C ARG A 66 -4.45 4.10 6.62
N ILE A 67 -3.64 3.42 7.43
CA ILE A 67 -4.00 2.11 7.96
C ILE A 67 -4.83 2.31 9.22
N ASN A 68 -4.35 3.15 10.12
CA ASN A 68 -5.09 3.57 11.29
C ASN A 68 -4.62 4.99 11.64
N ILE A 69 -4.92 5.46 12.84
CA ILE A 69 -4.59 6.83 13.19
C ILE A 69 -3.07 7.06 13.25
N GLN A 70 -2.29 6.02 13.47
CA GLN A 70 -0.84 6.12 13.64
C GLN A 70 -0.05 5.72 12.41
N HIS A 71 -0.50 4.68 11.72
CA HIS A 71 0.31 4.05 10.70
C HIS A 71 -0.25 4.28 9.32
N ARG A 72 0.66 4.41 8.36
CA ARG A 72 0.29 4.63 6.97
C ARG A 72 1.02 3.67 6.07
N LEU A 73 0.37 3.37 4.99
CA LEU A 73 0.94 2.54 3.92
C LEU A 73 1.45 3.51 2.86
N VAL A 74 2.76 3.48 2.64
CA VAL A 74 3.42 4.37 1.69
C VAL A 74 3.84 3.55 0.48
N TYR A 75 3.52 4.03 -0.72
CA TYR A 75 3.76 3.26 -1.93
C TYR A 75 4.02 4.17 -3.13
N GLU A 76 4.69 3.61 -4.13
CA GLU A 76 4.90 4.25 -5.42
C GLU A 76 4.18 3.45 -6.49
N VAL A 77 3.72 4.15 -7.55
CA VAL A 77 2.99 3.52 -8.64
C VAL A 77 3.79 3.70 -9.91
N PHE A 78 4.09 2.60 -10.57
CA PHE A 78 4.79 2.59 -11.86
C PHE A 78 3.78 2.16 -12.92
N GLU A 79 3.17 3.15 -13.54
CA GLU A 79 2.03 2.88 -14.43
C GLU A 79 2.42 2.13 -15.69
N ASP A 80 3.60 2.42 -16.22
CA ASP A 80 4.05 1.75 -17.43
C ASP A 80 4.27 0.26 -17.22
N LYS A 81 4.65 -0.13 -16.02
CA LYS A 81 4.90 -1.54 -15.69
C LYS A 81 3.76 -2.20 -14.95
N LYS A 82 2.77 -1.43 -14.57
CA LYS A 82 1.65 -1.92 -13.75
C LYS A 82 2.16 -2.53 -12.45
N VAL A 83 3.05 -1.82 -11.78
CA VAL A 83 3.66 -2.25 -10.54
C VAL A 83 3.41 -1.20 -9.46
N VAL A 84 3.07 -1.68 -8.27
CA VAL A 84 2.96 -0.85 -7.08
C VAL A 84 4.05 -1.32 -6.11
N LYS A 85 4.93 -0.40 -5.75
CA LYS A 85 6.01 -0.72 -4.83
C LYS A 85 5.64 -0.21 -3.45
N VAL A 86 5.43 -1.12 -2.52
CA VAL A 86 5.12 -0.78 -1.13
C VAL A 86 6.42 -0.48 -0.42
N ILE A 87 6.56 0.74 0.04
CA ILE A 87 7.82 1.23 0.62
C ILE A 87 7.83 1.04 2.13
N ARG A 88 6.73 1.39 2.78
CA ARG A 88 6.62 1.29 4.23
C ARG A 88 5.18 1.02 4.62
N MET A 89 4.99 0.38 5.78
CA MET A 89 3.66 0.12 6.31
C MET A 89 3.56 0.40 7.81
N TRP A 90 4.65 0.79 8.42
CA TRP A 90 4.69 1.08 9.85
C TRP A 90 5.39 2.41 10.02
N THR A 91 4.62 3.47 9.94
CA THR A 91 5.18 4.80 10.04
C THR A 91 4.56 5.51 11.22
N HIS A 92 5.39 6.18 11.96
CA HIS A 92 4.94 7.03 13.05
C HIS A 92 4.82 8.44 12.55
N TYR A 93 3.71 9.06 12.89
CA TYR A 93 3.57 10.47 12.70
C TYR A 93 3.63 11.12 14.04
N GLU A 94 4.47 12.01 14.15
CA GLU A 94 4.61 12.71 15.41
C GLU A 94 4.11 14.08 15.34
#